data_d6b3940a6e4ebe59e67b74cda44db39a
#
_entry.id   d6b3940a6e4ebe59e67b74cda44db39a
#
_cell.length_a   1.000
_cell.length_b   1.000
_cell.length_c   1.000
_cell.angle_alpha   90.00
_cell.angle_beta   90.00
_cell.angle_gamma   90.00
#
_symmetry.space_group_name_H-M   'P 1'
#
loop_
_entity.id
_entity.type
_entity.pdbx_description
1 polymer ?
#
loop_
_entity_poly.entity_id
_entity_poly.type
_entity_poly.pdbx_seq_one_letter_code
_entity_poly.pdbx_strand_id
1 'polypeptide(L)'
;KIRSLSIDRLELEITYKRHYPLGEQVSPLVGFSGRDGYGLEGLEKSYNSILTGKPLKERVLKDGARSTIQRLEVLEFGENAKDIHLTIDSNIQYIAYKYLVEAIKNNAGTGGTVIILDNSAKEVLALASYPSYNPNNPMRSIKKNRAFLESYEPGSIVKPLALAGAIENNLIDIDTELELPI
;
A
#
# COMPACT_ATOMS: atom_id res chain seq x y z
N LYS A 1 30.24 -18.29 -3.08
CA LYS A 1 31.15 -18.23 -4.27
C LYS A 1 32.01 -16.95 -4.31
N ILE A 2 31.48 -15.74 -4.06
CA ILE A 2 32.26 -14.49 -4.14
C ILE A 2 33.32 -14.41 -3.03
N ARG A 3 33.01 -14.83 -1.80
CA ARG A 3 33.95 -14.84 -0.66
C ARG A 3 35.17 -15.73 -0.88
N SER A 4 35.10 -16.71 -1.78
CA SER A 4 36.20 -17.61 -2.09
C SER A 4 37.20 -17.07 -3.14
N LEU A 5 36.93 -15.89 -3.69
CA LEU A 5 37.74 -15.33 -4.79
C LEU A 5 38.91 -14.49 -4.32
N SER A 6 39.10 -14.27 -3.00
CA SER A 6 40.21 -13.51 -2.40
C SER A 6 40.57 -12.22 -3.15
N ILE A 7 39.54 -11.48 -3.61
CA ILE A 7 39.74 -10.23 -4.34
C ILE A 7 40.11 -9.16 -3.32
N ASP A 8 41.28 -8.56 -3.50
CA ASP A 8 41.78 -7.48 -2.65
C ASP A 8 40.83 -6.28 -2.72
N ARG A 9 40.46 -5.71 -1.58
CA ARG A 9 39.52 -4.58 -1.43
C ARG A 9 38.06 -4.84 -1.79
N LEU A 10 37.60 -6.11 -1.82
CA LEU A 10 36.19 -6.40 -1.98
C LEU A 10 35.46 -6.26 -0.63
N GLU A 11 34.59 -5.27 -0.51
CA GLU A 11 33.66 -5.12 0.61
C GLU A 11 32.30 -5.72 0.22
N LEU A 12 31.74 -6.56 1.11
CA LEU A 12 30.41 -7.13 0.94
C LEU A 12 29.47 -6.47 1.94
N GLU A 13 28.46 -5.78 1.43
CA GLU A 13 27.39 -5.18 2.21
C GLU A 13 26.15 -6.06 2.13
N ILE A 14 25.48 -6.26 3.29
CA ILE A 14 24.20 -6.94 3.34
C ILE A 14 23.12 -5.91 3.07
N THR A 15 22.35 -6.12 2.00
CA THR A 15 21.20 -5.30 1.67
C THR A 15 19.93 -6.13 1.74
N TYR A 16 18.84 -5.49 2.12
CA TYR A 16 17.52 -6.09 2.16
C TYR A 16 16.66 -5.54 1.02
N LYS A 17 15.88 -6.41 0.42
CA LYS A 17 14.92 -6.01 -0.63
C LYS A 17 13.52 -6.43 -0.21
N ARG A 18 12.58 -5.50 -0.27
CA ARG A 18 11.16 -5.82 -0.10
C ARG A 18 10.69 -6.78 -1.19
N HIS A 19 9.88 -7.74 -0.80
CA HIS A 19 9.20 -8.66 -1.68
C HIS A 19 7.70 -8.56 -1.46
N TYR A 20 6.95 -8.46 -2.56
CA TYR A 20 5.49 -8.25 -2.56
C TYR A 20 4.82 -9.48 -3.18
N PRO A 21 4.44 -10.49 -2.37
CA PRO A 21 3.94 -11.77 -2.87
C PRO A 21 2.60 -11.65 -3.62
N LEU A 22 1.73 -10.71 -3.21
CA LEU A 22 0.43 -10.47 -3.87
C LEU A 22 0.55 -9.64 -5.16
N GLY A 23 1.73 -9.08 -5.46
CA GLY A 23 2.01 -8.42 -6.74
C GLY A 23 1.03 -7.29 -7.08
N GLU A 24 0.49 -7.35 -8.31
CA GLU A 24 -0.38 -6.30 -8.87
C GLU A 24 -1.71 -6.13 -8.14
N GLN A 25 -2.17 -7.16 -7.43
CA GLN A 25 -3.49 -7.15 -6.77
C GLN A 25 -3.60 -6.07 -5.70
N VAL A 26 -2.49 -5.76 -5.01
CA VAL A 26 -2.45 -4.83 -3.88
C VAL A 26 -1.54 -3.63 -4.10
N SER A 27 -0.81 -3.59 -5.21
CA SER A 27 0.25 -2.60 -5.40
C SER A 27 -0.22 -1.14 -5.31
N PRO A 28 -1.40 -0.73 -5.81
CA PRO A 28 -1.87 0.64 -5.63
C PRO A 28 -2.16 1.02 -4.17
N LEU A 29 -2.48 0.03 -3.32
CA LEU A 29 -2.68 0.22 -1.88
C LEU A 29 -1.35 0.15 -1.13
N VAL A 30 -0.63 -0.95 -1.28
CA VAL A 30 0.60 -1.21 -0.51
C VAL A 30 1.74 -0.31 -0.97
N GLY A 31 1.84 -0.06 -2.26
CA GLY A 31 2.95 0.68 -2.83
C GLY A 31 4.21 -0.17 -3.01
N PHE A 32 5.36 0.47 -2.97
CA PHE A 32 6.67 -0.17 -3.04
C PHE A 32 7.74 0.69 -2.38
N SER A 33 8.88 0.06 -2.04
CA SER A 33 10.06 0.73 -1.50
C SER A 33 11.17 0.84 -2.56
N GLY A 34 12.03 1.84 -2.39
CA GLY A 34 13.25 2.02 -3.16
C GLY A 34 14.33 0.99 -2.80
N ARG A 35 15.48 1.10 -3.49
CA ARG A 35 16.65 0.24 -3.20
C ARG A 35 17.29 0.53 -1.85
N ASP A 36 17.08 1.70 -1.34
CA ASP A 36 17.51 2.20 -0.03
C ASP A 36 16.59 1.75 1.11
N GLY A 37 15.49 1.03 0.78
CA GLY A 37 14.49 0.54 1.74
C GLY A 37 13.41 1.54 2.12
N TYR A 38 13.47 2.80 1.62
CA TYR A 38 12.44 3.79 1.91
C TYR A 38 11.21 3.61 1.03
N GLY A 39 10.02 3.76 1.63
CA GLY A 39 8.75 3.68 0.93
C GLY A 39 8.56 4.86 -0.03
N LEU A 40 8.22 4.56 -1.29
CA LEU A 40 8.05 5.56 -2.35
C LEU A 40 6.58 5.83 -2.67
N GLU A 41 5.72 4.85 -2.50
CA GLU A 41 4.28 4.93 -2.79
C GLU A 41 3.45 4.14 -1.77
N GLY A 42 2.15 4.42 -1.72
CA GLY A 42 1.15 3.68 -0.94
C GLY A 42 1.43 3.66 0.56
N LEU A 43 1.07 2.55 1.20
CA LEU A 43 1.29 2.35 2.64
C LEU A 43 2.77 2.30 3.01
N GLU A 44 3.63 1.78 2.12
CA GLU A 44 5.09 1.81 2.32
C GLU A 44 5.59 3.23 2.55
N LYS A 45 5.07 4.21 1.79
CA LYS A 45 5.41 5.62 1.96
C LYS A 45 4.77 6.23 3.20
N SER A 46 3.47 6.01 3.38
CA SER A 46 2.70 6.62 4.48
C SER A 46 3.20 6.17 5.85
N TYR A 47 3.63 4.92 5.96
CA TYR A 47 4.12 4.30 7.20
C TYR A 47 5.62 4.05 7.18
N ASN A 48 6.36 4.77 6.34
CA ASN A 48 7.80 4.56 6.17
C ASN A 48 8.56 4.60 7.50
N SER A 49 8.27 5.55 8.38
CA SER A 49 8.94 5.68 9.68
C SER A 49 8.75 4.47 10.60
N ILE A 50 7.60 3.79 10.50
CA ILE A 50 7.29 2.58 11.26
C ILE A 50 8.00 1.37 10.62
N LEU A 51 7.90 1.26 9.28
CA LEU A 51 8.40 0.12 8.52
C LEU A 51 9.94 0.09 8.39
N THR A 52 10.60 1.24 8.52
CA THR A 52 12.08 1.32 8.47
C THR A 52 12.71 1.43 9.86
N GLY A 53 11.95 1.90 10.87
CA GLY A 53 12.51 2.26 12.18
C GLY A 53 13.48 3.43 12.10
N LYS A 54 14.35 3.54 13.10
CA LYS A 54 15.42 4.54 13.14
C LYS A 54 16.78 3.87 13.23
N PRO A 55 17.77 4.30 12.44
CA PRO A 55 19.13 3.75 12.54
C PRO A 55 19.79 4.16 13.86
N LEU A 56 20.55 3.24 14.43
CA LEU A 56 21.47 3.54 15.51
C LEU A 56 22.65 4.35 14.95
N LYS A 57 22.95 5.50 15.54
CA LYS A 57 24.14 6.30 15.21
C LYS A 57 25.12 6.28 16.37
N GLU A 58 26.29 5.76 16.12
CA GLU A 58 27.37 5.66 17.09
C GLU A 58 28.63 6.37 16.58
N ARG A 59 29.36 6.99 17.50
CA ARG A 59 30.73 7.44 17.25
C ARG A 59 31.66 6.30 17.60
N VAL A 60 32.44 5.86 16.62
CA VAL A 60 33.37 4.73 16.77
C VAL A 60 34.78 5.13 16.40
N LEU A 61 35.75 4.56 17.09
CA LEU A 61 37.17 4.61 16.68
C LEU A 61 37.43 3.41 15.77
N LYS A 62 38.03 3.68 14.59
CA LYS A 62 38.38 2.65 13.61
C LYS A 62 39.89 2.61 13.41
N ASP A 63 40.42 1.42 13.10
CA ASP A 63 41.82 1.24 12.65
C ASP A 63 42.01 1.63 11.18
N GLY A 64 43.26 1.50 10.69
CA GLY A 64 43.62 1.77 9.28
C GLY A 64 42.94 0.80 8.30
N ALA A 65 42.45 -0.35 8.74
CA ALA A 65 41.68 -1.33 7.97
C ALA A 65 40.16 -1.10 8.07
N ARG A 66 39.73 0.01 8.69
CA ARG A 66 38.32 0.38 8.97
C ARG A 66 37.57 -0.55 9.93
N SER A 67 38.27 -1.41 10.67
CA SER A 67 37.65 -2.22 11.71
C SER A 67 37.39 -1.36 12.95
N THR A 68 36.24 -1.54 13.61
CA THR A 68 35.90 -0.79 14.81
C THR A 68 36.75 -1.30 16.00
N ILE A 69 37.60 -0.44 16.52
CA ILE A 69 38.43 -0.71 17.72
C ILE A 69 37.61 -0.48 18.98
N GLN A 70 36.87 0.63 19.02
CA GLN A 70 36.14 1.04 20.21
C GLN A 70 34.88 1.82 19.83
N ARG A 71 33.78 1.58 20.56
CA ARG A 71 32.59 2.43 20.55
C ARG A 71 32.77 3.51 21.60
N LEU A 72 32.69 4.78 21.19
CA LEU A 72 32.93 5.93 22.03
C LEU A 72 31.63 6.48 22.62
N GLU A 73 30.61 6.64 21.79
CA GLU A 73 29.39 7.32 22.21
C GLU A 73 28.21 6.90 21.30
N VAL A 74 27.04 6.73 21.88
CA VAL A 74 25.78 6.60 21.13
C VAL A 74 25.22 8.00 20.93
N LEU A 75 25.14 8.42 19.67
CA LEU A 75 24.63 9.75 19.28
C LEU A 75 23.10 9.74 19.15
N GLU A 76 22.55 8.67 18.58
CA GLU A 76 21.12 8.47 18.45
C GLU A 76 20.78 6.99 18.70
N PHE A 77 19.81 6.73 19.55
CA PHE A 77 19.33 5.37 19.78
C PHE A 77 18.49 4.93 18.59
N GLY A 78 18.78 3.71 18.08
CA GLY A 78 18.00 3.08 17.03
C GLY A 78 16.65 2.62 17.54
N GLU A 79 15.66 2.61 16.64
CA GLU A 79 14.37 1.97 16.85
C GLU A 79 14.18 0.87 15.82
N ASN A 80 13.83 -0.33 16.26
CA ASN A 80 13.57 -1.41 15.31
C ASN A 80 12.35 -1.10 14.45
N ALA A 81 12.40 -1.53 13.20
CA ALA A 81 11.24 -1.56 12.31
C ALA A 81 10.12 -2.40 12.93
N LYS A 82 8.87 -2.01 12.68
CA LYS A 82 7.68 -2.72 13.16
C LYS A 82 6.84 -3.17 11.98
N ASP A 83 6.13 -4.27 12.15
CA ASP A 83 5.18 -4.77 11.19
C ASP A 83 3.87 -3.97 11.25
N ILE A 84 3.18 -3.90 10.11
CA ILE A 84 1.85 -3.33 9.97
C ILE A 84 0.92 -4.44 9.52
N HIS A 85 -0.14 -4.68 10.30
CA HIS A 85 -1.19 -5.62 9.96
C HIS A 85 -2.36 -4.88 9.31
N LEU A 86 -2.81 -5.38 8.18
CA LEU A 86 -3.96 -4.85 7.46
C LEU A 86 -5.16 -5.77 7.65
N THR A 87 -6.35 -5.21 7.55
CA THR A 87 -7.62 -5.95 7.54
C THR A 87 -7.91 -6.62 6.21
N ILE A 88 -7.05 -6.41 5.21
CA ILE A 88 -7.21 -6.98 3.88
C ILE A 88 -7.10 -8.51 3.92
N ASP A 89 -8.17 -9.19 3.51
CA ASP A 89 -8.16 -10.63 3.27
C ASP A 89 -7.58 -10.93 1.88
N SER A 90 -6.55 -11.75 1.83
CA SER A 90 -5.83 -12.02 0.58
C SER A 90 -6.68 -12.75 -0.48
N ASN A 91 -7.64 -13.59 -0.05
CA ASN A 91 -8.52 -14.33 -0.97
C ASN A 91 -9.58 -13.40 -1.54
N ILE A 92 -10.20 -12.57 -0.67
CA ILE A 92 -11.20 -11.59 -1.09
C ILE A 92 -10.55 -10.55 -2.01
N GLN A 93 -9.36 -10.09 -1.69
CA GLN A 93 -8.56 -9.17 -2.53
C GLN A 93 -8.27 -9.76 -3.91
N TYR A 94 -7.85 -11.02 -3.95
CA TYR A 94 -7.60 -11.72 -5.22
C TYR A 94 -8.86 -11.80 -6.09
N ILE A 95 -9.98 -12.20 -5.49
CA ILE A 95 -11.27 -12.32 -6.17
C ILE A 95 -11.71 -10.95 -6.69
N ALA A 96 -11.68 -9.93 -5.83
CA ALA A 96 -12.03 -8.56 -6.19
C ALA A 96 -11.20 -8.02 -7.36
N TYR A 97 -9.89 -8.19 -7.31
CA TYR A 97 -8.99 -7.75 -8.39
C TYR A 97 -9.23 -8.49 -9.70
N LYS A 98 -9.37 -9.82 -9.64
CA LYS A 98 -9.63 -10.67 -10.81
C LYS A 98 -10.89 -10.23 -11.55
N TYR A 99 -12.02 -10.12 -10.84
CA TYR A 99 -13.29 -9.73 -11.46
C TYR A 99 -13.33 -8.27 -11.88
N LEU A 100 -12.64 -7.38 -11.18
CA LEU A 100 -12.47 -5.99 -11.62
C LEU A 100 -11.78 -5.92 -12.99
N VAL A 101 -10.66 -6.63 -13.14
CA VAL A 101 -9.91 -6.65 -14.41
C VAL A 101 -10.75 -7.25 -15.54
N GLU A 102 -11.46 -8.33 -15.26
CA GLU A 102 -12.36 -8.99 -16.23
C GLU A 102 -13.50 -8.05 -16.65
N ALA A 103 -14.17 -7.42 -15.70
CA ALA A 103 -15.25 -6.46 -15.98
C ALA A 103 -14.77 -5.28 -16.83
N ILE A 104 -13.61 -4.71 -16.53
CA ILE A 104 -13.04 -3.59 -17.30
C ILE A 104 -12.72 -4.02 -18.74
N LYS A 105 -12.11 -5.19 -18.91
CA LYS A 105 -11.78 -5.70 -20.25
C LYS A 105 -13.02 -6.01 -21.08
N ASN A 106 -14.03 -6.64 -20.48
CA ASN A 106 -15.26 -7.04 -21.18
C ASN A 106 -16.12 -5.83 -21.61
N ASN A 107 -16.00 -4.71 -20.88
CA ASN A 107 -16.77 -3.50 -21.17
C ASN A 107 -15.93 -2.38 -21.79
N ALA A 108 -14.74 -2.67 -22.30
CA ALA A 108 -13.82 -1.69 -22.89
C ALA A 108 -13.53 -0.48 -21.96
N GLY A 109 -13.56 -0.70 -20.63
CA GLY A 109 -13.29 0.33 -19.65
C GLY A 109 -11.81 0.68 -19.59
N THR A 110 -11.49 1.89 -19.14
CA THR A 110 -10.11 2.37 -18.99
C THR A 110 -9.54 2.10 -17.61
N GLY A 111 -10.40 1.86 -16.61
CA GLY A 111 -9.99 1.58 -15.24
C GLY A 111 -11.19 1.51 -14.30
N GLY A 112 -10.92 1.15 -13.07
CA GLY A 112 -11.94 1.04 -12.03
C GLY A 112 -11.37 0.67 -10.68
N THR A 113 -12.27 0.62 -9.69
CA THR A 113 -11.97 0.30 -8.30
C THR A 113 -13.06 -0.56 -7.71
N VAL A 114 -12.67 -1.49 -6.84
CA VAL A 114 -13.57 -2.27 -5.98
C VAL A 114 -13.11 -2.11 -4.55
N ILE A 115 -14.03 -1.78 -3.66
CA ILE A 115 -13.84 -1.75 -2.21
C ILE A 115 -14.86 -2.69 -1.58
N ILE A 116 -14.40 -3.60 -0.73
CA ILE A 116 -15.23 -4.53 0.02
C ILE A 116 -15.04 -4.25 1.51
N LEU A 117 -16.15 -3.97 2.18
CA LEU A 117 -16.19 -3.62 3.59
C LEU A 117 -16.92 -4.73 4.37
N ASP A 118 -16.37 -5.07 5.53
CA ASP A 118 -17.17 -5.74 6.57
C ASP A 118 -17.98 -4.68 7.31
N ASN A 119 -19.31 -4.75 7.13
CA ASN A 119 -20.21 -3.77 7.74
C ASN A 119 -20.30 -3.93 9.27
N SER A 120 -20.09 -5.14 9.79
CA SER A 120 -20.12 -5.44 11.23
C SER A 120 -18.85 -4.97 11.94
N ALA A 121 -17.69 -5.34 11.40
CA ALA A 121 -16.38 -4.96 11.95
C ALA A 121 -15.94 -3.56 11.53
N LYS A 122 -16.59 -2.97 10.52
CA LYS A 122 -16.21 -1.69 9.89
C LYS A 122 -14.78 -1.69 9.33
N GLU A 123 -14.38 -2.83 8.80
CA GLU A 123 -13.05 -3.08 8.26
C GLU A 123 -13.07 -3.18 6.74
N VAL A 124 -11.96 -2.77 6.10
CA VAL A 124 -11.78 -2.94 4.66
C VAL A 124 -11.18 -4.31 4.41
N LEU A 125 -11.95 -5.22 3.80
CA LEU A 125 -11.50 -6.57 3.46
C LEU A 125 -10.80 -6.65 2.11
N ALA A 126 -11.16 -5.78 1.17
CA ALA A 126 -10.47 -5.65 -0.11
C ALA A 126 -10.51 -4.23 -0.63
N LEU A 127 -9.44 -3.83 -1.32
CA LEU A 127 -9.33 -2.58 -2.04
C LEU A 127 -8.49 -2.81 -3.30
N ALA A 128 -9.17 -3.00 -4.42
CA ALA A 128 -8.55 -3.26 -5.71
C ALA A 128 -8.70 -2.07 -6.65
N SER A 129 -7.64 -1.71 -7.35
CA SER A 129 -7.62 -0.66 -8.37
C SER A 129 -6.98 -1.18 -9.66
N TYR A 130 -7.52 -0.80 -10.81
CA TYR A 130 -6.97 -1.08 -12.12
C TYR A 130 -6.97 0.20 -12.98
N PRO A 131 -5.95 0.45 -13.81
CA PRO A 131 -4.75 -0.33 -14.01
C PRO A 131 -3.81 -0.34 -12.81
N SER A 132 -3.10 -1.45 -12.64
CA SER A 132 -2.14 -1.68 -11.57
C SER A 132 -0.72 -1.90 -12.12
N TYR A 133 0.24 -2.22 -11.27
CA TYR A 133 1.64 -2.46 -11.64
C TYR A 133 2.27 -3.53 -10.75
N ASN A 134 3.37 -4.15 -11.20
CA ASN A 134 4.12 -5.09 -10.39
C ASN A 134 5.08 -4.34 -9.44
N PRO A 135 4.85 -4.35 -8.11
CA PRO A 135 5.68 -3.62 -7.16
C PRO A 135 7.09 -4.22 -7.00
N ASN A 136 7.28 -5.49 -7.37
CA ASN A 136 8.61 -6.12 -7.39
C ASN A 136 9.50 -5.63 -8.54
N ASN A 137 8.89 -5.07 -9.58
CA ASN A 137 9.56 -4.43 -10.71
C ASN A 137 8.76 -3.21 -11.17
N PRO A 138 8.73 -2.13 -10.37
CA PRO A 138 7.97 -0.94 -10.69
C PRO A 138 8.56 -0.26 -11.93
N MET A 139 7.84 -0.32 -13.04
CA MET A 139 8.17 0.41 -14.25
C MET A 139 7.80 1.90 -14.09
N ARG A 140 8.29 2.76 -14.99
CA ARG A 140 8.09 4.23 -14.96
C ARG A 140 6.63 4.71 -14.89
N SER A 141 5.65 3.87 -15.14
CA SER A 141 4.23 4.22 -15.05
C SER A 141 3.61 3.70 -13.75
N ILE A 142 3.92 4.35 -12.64
CA ILE A 142 3.26 4.09 -11.36
C ILE A 142 1.77 4.46 -11.50
N LYS A 143 0.89 3.53 -11.11
CA LYS A 143 -0.54 3.76 -11.15
C LYS A 143 -1.04 4.14 -9.77
N LYS A 144 -1.73 5.27 -9.71
CA LYS A 144 -2.31 5.79 -8.47
C LYS A 144 -3.40 4.86 -7.94
N ASN A 145 -3.58 4.88 -6.63
CA ASN A 145 -4.76 4.27 -6.03
C ASN A 145 -5.99 5.12 -6.35
N ARG A 146 -6.77 4.66 -7.32
CA ARG A 146 -7.93 5.38 -7.84
C ARG A 146 -9.02 5.57 -6.79
N ALA A 147 -9.14 4.64 -5.84
CA ALA A 147 -10.13 4.73 -4.77
C ALA A 147 -10.01 6.02 -3.93
N PHE A 148 -8.79 6.54 -3.79
CA PHE A 148 -8.52 7.72 -2.97
C PHE A 148 -8.14 8.96 -3.76
N LEU A 149 -7.62 8.80 -4.98
CA LEU A 149 -6.97 9.89 -5.70
C LEU A 149 -7.69 10.29 -6.99
N GLU A 150 -8.75 9.59 -7.37
CA GLU A 150 -9.49 9.88 -8.58
C GLU A 150 -10.92 10.31 -8.24
N SER A 151 -11.30 11.45 -8.78
CA SER A 151 -12.69 11.93 -8.73
C SER A 151 -13.46 11.34 -9.91
N TYR A 152 -14.68 10.91 -9.67
CA TYR A 152 -15.59 10.41 -10.69
C TYR A 152 -17.01 10.89 -10.45
N GLU A 153 -17.82 10.90 -11.47
CA GLU A 153 -19.22 11.23 -11.38
C GLU A 153 -20.01 9.97 -10.94
N PRO A 154 -20.55 9.96 -9.70
CA PRO A 154 -21.11 8.74 -9.12
C PRO A 154 -22.45 8.33 -9.71
N GLY A 155 -23.16 9.22 -10.35
CA GLY A 155 -24.49 8.95 -10.93
C GLY A 155 -25.48 8.43 -9.88
N SER A 156 -26.29 7.38 -10.25
CA SER A 156 -27.33 6.80 -9.37
C SER A 156 -26.81 6.17 -8.08
N ILE A 157 -25.48 5.95 -7.93
CA ILE A 157 -24.88 5.40 -6.72
C ILE A 157 -25.06 6.35 -5.52
N VAL A 158 -25.29 7.64 -5.76
CA VAL A 158 -25.56 8.63 -4.71
C VAL A 158 -26.97 8.51 -4.12
N LYS A 159 -27.94 7.95 -4.86
CA LYS A 159 -29.33 7.91 -4.41
C LYS A 159 -29.54 7.22 -3.04
N PRO A 160 -28.94 6.07 -2.73
CA PRO A 160 -29.05 5.48 -1.40
C PRO A 160 -28.54 6.38 -0.28
N LEU A 161 -27.46 7.16 -0.53
CA LEU A 161 -26.92 8.09 0.46
C LEU A 161 -27.86 9.28 0.68
N ALA A 162 -28.44 9.80 -0.38
CA ALA A 162 -29.43 10.89 -0.30
C ALA A 162 -30.68 10.44 0.46
N LEU A 163 -31.18 9.23 0.19
CA LEU A 163 -32.33 8.65 0.92
C LEU A 163 -32.00 8.40 2.38
N ALA A 164 -30.84 7.84 2.69
CA ALA A 164 -30.40 7.64 4.07
C ALA A 164 -30.34 8.96 4.85
N GLY A 165 -29.79 10.02 4.24
CA GLY A 165 -29.76 11.36 4.84
C GLY A 165 -31.16 11.97 5.03
N ALA A 166 -32.09 11.73 4.12
CA ALA A 166 -33.47 12.18 4.25
C ALA A 166 -34.21 11.45 5.40
N ILE A 167 -34.00 10.15 5.56
CA ILE A 167 -34.56 9.35 6.67
C ILE A 167 -33.96 9.81 7.99
N GLU A 168 -32.65 10.00 8.08
CA GLU A 168 -31.96 10.45 9.30
C GLU A 168 -32.47 11.82 9.77
N ASN A 169 -32.79 12.71 8.83
CA ASN A 169 -33.36 14.04 9.13
C ASN A 169 -34.88 14.03 9.27
N ASN A 170 -35.56 12.87 9.31
CA ASN A 170 -37.01 12.71 9.42
C ASN A 170 -37.80 13.45 8.32
N LEU A 171 -37.24 13.59 7.12
CA LEU A 171 -37.91 14.18 5.96
C LEU A 171 -38.78 13.17 5.23
N ILE A 172 -38.41 11.90 5.28
CA ILE A 172 -39.13 10.77 4.72
C ILE A 172 -39.04 9.57 5.71
N ASP A 173 -39.92 8.61 5.53
CA ASP A 173 -39.88 7.31 6.20
C ASP A 173 -39.51 6.22 5.17
N ILE A 174 -39.21 5.00 5.67
CA ILE A 174 -38.86 3.87 4.79
C ILE A 174 -40.00 3.46 3.86
N ASP A 175 -41.27 3.72 4.30
CA ASP A 175 -42.48 3.41 3.57
C ASP A 175 -43.02 4.62 2.76
N THR A 176 -42.30 5.73 2.72
CA THR A 176 -42.73 6.93 1.98
C THR A 176 -42.72 6.68 0.48
N GLU A 177 -43.89 6.80 -0.15
CA GLU A 177 -43.99 6.79 -1.61
C GLU A 177 -43.52 8.14 -2.18
N LEU A 178 -42.57 8.06 -3.12
CA LEU A 178 -41.99 9.23 -3.81
C LEU A 178 -42.56 9.29 -5.24
N GLU A 179 -43.29 10.35 -5.56
CA GLU A 179 -43.66 10.64 -6.94
C GLU A 179 -42.45 11.18 -7.69
N LEU A 180 -42.01 10.46 -8.70
CA LEU A 180 -40.93 10.89 -9.58
C LEU A 180 -41.53 11.61 -10.80
N PRO A 181 -41.05 12.84 -11.12
CA PRO A 181 -41.48 13.50 -12.36
C PRO A 181 -41.01 12.66 -13.56
N ILE A 182 -41.91 12.43 -14.51
CA ILE A 182 -41.66 11.70 -15.74
C ILE A 182 -40.86 12.57 -16.71
#